data_bf687c21423f61b980dd4eef21df4bbe
#
_entry.id   bf687c21423f61b980dd4eef21df4bbe
#
_cell.length_a   1.000
_cell.length_b   1.000
_cell.length_c   1.000
_cell.angle_alpha   90.00
_cell.angle_beta   90.00
_cell.angle_gamma   90.00
#
_symmetry.space_group_name_H-M   'P 1'
#
loop_
_entity.id
_entity.type
_entity.pdbx_description
1 polymer ?
#
loop_
_entity_poly.entity_id
_entity_poly.type
_entity_poly.pdbx_seq_one_letter_code
_entity_poly.pdbx_strand_id
1 'polypeptide(L)'
;MRRMSTRRQQGAAFAIRVRKAAHLQRRVERGGIGEQASLFIHRSTRIDSMSSRRIAVRQSGVHGKGVFALEPIAAGERLIEYKGQRISWKEALRRHPHNPDEPNHTFYFALDSGDVIDGKVKGNSARWINHSCAPNCEAEEIDGHVFIDALRDIDAGEELFYDYGLVIDARQTKKLKKEYECRCGARKCRGTMLAAPDKKEEKKAKKKK
;
A
#
# COMPACT_ATOMS: atom_id res chain seq x y z
N MET A 1 27.03 -31.29 28.89
CA MET A 1 27.12 -30.14 28.00
C MET A 1 26.00 -30.23 26.96
N ARG A 2 24.89 -29.51 27.14
CA ARG A 2 23.74 -29.44 26.19
C ARG A 2 24.00 -28.29 25.22
N ARG A 3 24.15 -28.59 23.93
CA ARG A 3 24.24 -27.58 22.87
C ARG A 3 22.87 -26.91 22.75
N MET A 4 22.79 -25.64 23.11
CA MET A 4 21.64 -24.77 22.79
C MET A 4 21.68 -24.48 21.29
N SER A 5 20.72 -25.04 20.57
CA SER A 5 20.45 -24.72 19.18
C SER A 5 19.79 -23.33 19.13
N THR A 6 20.54 -22.30 18.76
CA THR A 6 20.02 -20.99 18.44
C THR A 6 19.29 -21.08 17.09
N ARG A 7 17.98 -21.36 17.13
CA ARG A 7 17.11 -21.08 15.97
C ARG A 7 17.17 -19.58 15.72
N ARG A 8 17.92 -19.17 14.69
CA ARG A 8 17.80 -17.83 14.11
C ARG A 8 16.34 -17.67 13.67
N GLN A 9 15.61 -16.83 14.38
CA GLN A 9 14.35 -16.29 13.88
C GLN A 9 14.72 -15.41 12.67
N GLN A 10 14.53 -15.95 11.47
CA GLN A 10 14.57 -15.16 10.25
C GLN A 10 13.39 -14.20 10.35
N GLY A 11 13.69 -12.90 10.54
CA GLY A 11 12.68 -11.86 10.56
C GLY A 11 11.89 -11.89 9.26
N ALA A 12 10.58 -12.03 9.36
CA ALA A 12 9.70 -11.96 8.20
C ALA A 12 9.74 -10.54 7.66
N ALA A 13 10.37 -10.34 6.50
CA ALA A 13 10.24 -9.08 5.80
C ALA A 13 8.84 -8.98 5.21
N PHE A 14 8.31 -7.78 5.21
CA PHE A 14 6.99 -7.49 4.69
C PHE A 14 7.08 -6.27 3.78
N ALA A 15 6.22 -6.27 2.78
CA ALA A 15 6.05 -5.16 1.86
C ALA A 15 4.57 -4.89 1.66
N ILE A 16 4.25 -3.63 1.40
CA ILE A 16 2.93 -3.22 0.93
C ILE A 16 2.68 -3.93 -0.40
N ARG A 17 1.52 -4.54 -0.58
CA ARG A 17 1.14 -5.21 -1.82
C ARG A 17 -0.14 -4.61 -2.37
N VAL A 18 -0.14 -4.29 -3.66
CA VAL A 18 -1.37 -3.90 -4.36
C VAL A 18 -2.34 -5.07 -4.35
N ARG A 19 -3.59 -4.84 -3.90
CA ARG A 19 -4.68 -5.75 -4.25
C ARG A 19 -5.12 -5.40 -5.65
N LYS A 20 -5.08 -6.36 -6.58
CA LYS A 20 -5.72 -6.19 -7.88
C LYS A 20 -7.15 -5.72 -7.66
N ALA A 21 -7.45 -4.52 -8.10
CA ALA A 21 -8.79 -3.96 -8.02
C ALA A 21 -9.72 -4.80 -8.90
N ALA A 22 -10.52 -5.64 -8.27
CA ALA A 22 -11.58 -6.41 -8.94
C ALA A 22 -12.69 -5.51 -9.53
N HIS A 23 -12.50 -4.19 -9.49
CA HIS A 23 -13.56 -3.21 -9.76
C HIS A 23 -13.57 -2.68 -11.19
N LEU A 24 -12.45 -2.71 -11.93
CA LEU A 24 -12.43 -2.15 -13.29
C LEU A 24 -13.07 -3.08 -14.32
N GLN A 25 -12.98 -4.39 -14.14
CA GLN A 25 -13.59 -5.35 -15.05
C GLN A 25 -15.13 -5.33 -15.06
N ARG A 26 -15.80 -4.89 -13.97
CA ARG A 26 -17.26 -4.81 -13.90
C ARG A 26 -17.86 -3.55 -14.50
N ARG A 27 -17.07 -2.55 -14.84
CA ARG A 27 -17.57 -1.30 -15.44
C ARG A 27 -17.67 -1.38 -16.96
N VAL A 28 -16.89 -2.26 -17.59
CA VAL A 28 -16.93 -2.50 -19.04
C VAL A 28 -18.11 -3.41 -19.42
N GLU A 29 -18.54 -4.32 -18.53
CA GLU A 29 -19.60 -5.29 -18.84
C GLU A 29 -21.04 -4.77 -18.64
N ARG A 30 -21.25 -3.58 -18.05
CA ARG A 30 -22.59 -3.01 -17.79
C ARG A 30 -22.94 -1.77 -18.61
N GLY A 31 -22.10 -1.34 -19.51
CA GLY A 31 -22.33 -0.19 -20.37
C GLY A 31 -22.20 -0.57 -21.84
N GLY A 32 -23.17 -1.31 -22.35
CA GLY A 32 -23.41 -1.32 -23.79
C GLY A 32 -23.90 0.06 -24.18
N ILE A 33 -23.09 0.88 -24.83
CA ILE A 33 -23.47 2.00 -25.69
C ILE A 33 -22.23 2.43 -26.49
N GLY A 34 -22.39 2.47 -27.84
CA GLY A 34 -22.00 3.47 -28.81
C GLY A 34 -20.56 4.01 -28.79
N GLU A 35 -19.88 3.63 -29.75
CA GLU A 35 -18.95 4.25 -30.73
C GLU A 35 -18.52 5.72 -30.52
N GLN A 36 -18.19 6.18 -29.31
CA GLN A 36 -17.52 7.48 -29.06
C GLN A 36 -16.39 7.42 -28.02
N ALA A 37 -15.82 6.24 -27.72
CA ALA A 37 -14.74 6.07 -26.72
C ALA A 37 -13.31 6.26 -27.30
N SER A 38 -13.17 6.74 -28.55
CA SER A 38 -11.84 6.82 -29.21
C SER A 38 -11.06 8.11 -28.98
N LEU A 39 -11.52 9.03 -28.13
CA LEU A 39 -10.87 10.35 -27.95
C LEU A 39 -10.24 10.59 -26.57
N PHE A 40 -10.19 9.58 -25.67
CA PHE A 40 -9.66 9.77 -24.31
C PHE A 40 -8.27 9.13 -24.03
N ILE A 41 -7.58 8.58 -25.06
CA ILE A 41 -6.32 7.84 -24.87
C ILE A 41 -5.05 8.72 -25.00
N HIS A 42 -5.15 10.01 -25.28
CA HIS A 42 -3.95 10.86 -25.49
C HIS A 42 -3.80 12.01 -24.49
N ARG A 43 -3.81 11.71 -23.19
CA ARG A 43 -3.45 12.72 -22.18
C ARG A 43 -2.44 12.21 -21.13
N SER A 44 -1.43 11.47 -21.58
CA SER A 44 -0.47 10.82 -20.68
C SER A 44 0.98 11.33 -20.84
N THR A 45 1.26 12.63 -20.80
CA THR A 45 2.66 13.08 -20.84
C THR A 45 3.00 14.36 -20.07
N ARG A 46 2.23 14.74 -19.02
CA ARG A 46 2.62 15.89 -18.16
C ARG A 46 2.33 15.70 -16.68
N ILE A 47 2.44 14.49 -16.14
CA ILE A 47 2.00 14.20 -14.77
C ILE A 47 3.05 14.58 -13.71
N ASP A 48 4.35 14.52 -14.02
CA ASP A 48 5.41 14.65 -13.01
C ASP A 48 5.62 16.07 -12.43
N SER A 49 5.29 17.13 -13.15
CA SER A 49 5.54 18.52 -12.68
C SER A 49 4.34 19.15 -11.95
N MET A 50 3.12 18.66 -12.19
CA MET A 50 1.91 19.22 -11.56
C MET A 50 1.56 18.51 -10.24
N SER A 51 1.85 17.23 -10.11
CA SER A 51 1.52 16.42 -8.91
C SER A 51 2.20 16.94 -7.63
N SER A 52 3.44 17.45 -7.70
CA SER A 52 4.16 17.94 -6.53
C SER A 52 3.61 19.24 -5.94
N ARG A 53 2.75 19.97 -6.67
CA ARG A 53 2.14 21.23 -6.21
C ARG A 53 0.81 21.03 -5.50
N ARG A 54 0.16 19.88 -5.66
CA ARG A 54 -1.20 19.59 -5.16
C ARG A 54 -1.22 18.87 -3.83
N ILE A 55 -0.09 18.31 -3.41
CA ILE A 55 0.05 17.56 -2.16
C ILE A 55 1.28 18.02 -1.40
N ALA A 56 1.24 17.95 -0.07
CA ALA A 56 2.34 18.30 0.81
C ALA A 56 2.55 17.28 1.92
N VAL A 57 3.82 17.10 2.33
CA VAL A 57 4.18 16.30 3.50
C VAL A 57 4.06 17.18 4.75
N ARG A 58 3.31 16.71 5.76
CA ARG A 58 3.13 17.36 7.05
C ARG A 58 3.21 16.33 8.18
N GLN A 59 3.18 16.79 9.43
CA GLN A 59 2.99 15.89 10.58
C GLN A 59 1.62 15.24 10.50
N SER A 60 1.55 13.92 10.67
CA SER A 60 0.31 13.15 10.69
C SER A 60 -0.23 12.98 12.11
N GLY A 61 -1.55 12.96 12.25
CA GLY A 61 -2.20 12.58 13.50
C GLY A 61 -2.22 11.06 13.74
N VAL A 62 -1.89 10.25 12.71
CA VAL A 62 -1.89 8.80 12.79
C VAL A 62 -0.49 8.26 13.12
N HIS A 63 0.52 8.62 12.31
CA HIS A 63 1.89 8.19 12.52
C HIS A 63 2.88 9.10 11.80
N GLY A 64 3.83 9.68 12.51
CA GLY A 64 4.96 10.43 11.99
C GLY A 64 4.58 11.47 10.93
N LYS A 65 5.02 11.28 9.69
CA LYS A 65 4.68 12.13 8.55
C LYS A 65 3.48 11.57 7.80
N GLY A 66 2.69 12.46 7.18
CA GLY A 66 1.61 12.14 6.26
C GLY A 66 1.65 13.01 5.02
N VAL A 67 0.87 12.66 4.01
CA VAL A 67 0.69 13.46 2.79
C VAL A 67 -0.72 14.04 2.79
N PHE A 68 -0.82 15.33 2.51
CA PHE A 68 -2.08 16.09 2.60
C PHE A 68 -2.39 16.73 1.26
N ALA A 69 -3.66 16.75 0.88
CA ALA A 69 -4.15 17.52 -0.25
C ALA A 69 -4.02 19.03 0.04
N LEU A 70 -3.52 19.80 -0.91
CA LEU A 70 -3.45 21.27 -0.83
C LEU A 70 -4.65 21.95 -1.49
N GLU A 71 -5.34 21.24 -2.38
CA GLU A 71 -6.53 21.65 -3.09
C GLU A 71 -7.47 20.46 -3.25
N PRO A 72 -8.75 20.65 -3.60
CA PRO A 72 -9.67 19.55 -3.84
C PRO A 72 -9.19 18.63 -4.95
N ILE A 73 -9.36 17.31 -4.77
CA ILE A 73 -8.97 16.25 -5.69
C ILE A 73 -10.21 15.43 -6.02
N ALA A 74 -10.48 15.22 -7.30
CA ALA A 74 -11.64 14.46 -7.73
C ALA A 74 -11.43 12.94 -7.64
N ALA A 75 -12.52 12.20 -7.43
CA ALA A 75 -12.52 10.74 -7.48
C ALA A 75 -11.98 10.21 -8.82
N GLY A 76 -11.12 9.19 -8.76
CA GLY A 76 -10.48 8.57 -9.92
C GLY A 76 -9.28 9.35 -10.47
N GLU A 77 -8.89 10.44 -9.84
CA GLU A 77 -7.74 11.23 -10.26
C GLU A 77 -6.43 10.57 -9.80
N ARG A 78 -5.46 10.48 -10.71
CA ARG A 78 -4.10 10.01 -10.43
C ARG A 78 -3.29 11.11 -9.75
N LEU A 79 -2.75 10.81 -8.56
CA LEU A 79 -2.10 11.79 -7.69
C LEU A 79 -0.58 11.78 -7.84
N ILE A 80 0.03 10.61 -7.72
CA ILE A 80 1.48 10.48 -7.66
C ILE A 80 1.90 9.04 -7.96
N GLU A 81 3.04 8.86 -8.60
CA GLU A 81 3.72 7.58 -8.69
C GLU A 81 4.50 7.29 -7.40
N TYR A 82 4.42 6.07 -6.87
CA TYR A 82 5.27 5.62 -5.77
C TYR A 82 6.67 5.30 -6.31
N LYS A 83 7.61 6.24 -6.14
CA LYS A 83 8.98 6.11 -6.63
C LYS A 83 9.93 5.54 -5.59
N GLY A 84 10.97 4.85 -6.06
CA GLY A 84 12.05 4.30 -5.25
C GLY A 84 13.00 3.46 -6.09
N GLN A 85 13.99 2.89 -5.43
CA GLN A 85 14.90 1.96 -6.07
C GLN A 85 14.23 0.58 -6.22
N ARG A 86 14.17 0.05 -7.44
CA ARG A 86 13.75 -1.34 -7.65
C ARG A 86 14.86 -2.29 -7.25
N ILE A 87 14.54 -3.27 -6.42
CA ILE A 87 15.46 -4.26 -5.87
C ILE A 87 14.77 -5.63 -5.83
N SER A 88 15.56 -6.70 -5.83
CA SER A 88 15.02 -8.04 -5.61
C SER A 88 14.52 -8.21 -4.17
N TRP A 89 13.59 -9.15 -3.96
CA TRP A 89 13.13 -9.51 -2.62
C TRP A 89 14.28 -9.93 -1.69
N LYS A 90 15.26 -10.68 -2.22
CA LYS A 90 16.47 -11.08 -1.48
C LYS A 90 17.25 -9.87 -0.98
N GLU A 91 17.38 -8.85 -1.81
CA GLU A 91 18.09 -7.61 -1.45
C GLU A 91 17.27 -6.80 -0.43
N ALA A 92 15.94 -6.76 -0.57
CA ALA A 92 15.06 -6.12 0.41
C ALA A 92 15.22 -6.75 1.80
N LEU A 93 15.25 -8.09 1.88
CA LEU A 93 15.52 -8.84 3.11
C LEU A 93 16.89 -8.49 3.71
N ARG A 94 17.91 -8.37 2.88
CA ARG A 94 19.27 -8.02 3.32
C ARG A 94 19.37 -6.60 3.85
N ARG A 95 18.67 -5.64 3.21
CA ARG A 95 18.67 -4.22 3.61
C ARG A 95 17.82 -3.94 4.82
N HIS A 96 16.86 -4.79 5.10
CA HIS A 96 15.95 -4.61 6.22
C HIS A 96 16.66 -5.03 7.52
N PRO A 97 17.39 -4.13 8.20
CA PRO A 97 17.86 -4.41 9.54
C PRO A 97 16.62 -4.48 10.43
N HIS A 98 16.51 -5.52 11.18
CA HIS A 98 15.52 -5.63 12.24
C HIS A 98 15.82 -4.51 13.25
N ASN A 99 15.16 -3.36 13.10
CA ASN A 99 15.16 -2.35 14.14
C ASN A 99 14.14 -2.78 15.19
N PRO A 100 14.56 -3.20 16.39
CA PRO A 100 13.62 -3.65 17.42
C PRO A 100 12.69 -2.53 17.91
N ASP A 101 13.08 -1.27 17.75
CA ASP A 101 12.28 -0.12 18.18
C ASP A 101 11.21 0.26 17.15
N GLU A 102 11.45 -0.02 15.86
CA GLU A 102 10.52 0.23 14.76
C GLU A 102 10.50 -0.96 13.79
N PRO A 103 10.12 -2.16 14.23
CA PRO A 103 10.25 -3.39 13.45
C PRO A 103 9.40 -3.40 12.18
N ASN A 104 8.44 -2.49 12.08
CA ASN A 104 7.43 -2.45 11.03
C ASN A 104 7.53 -1.20 10.14
N HIS A 105 8.54 -0.37 10.35
CA HIS A 105 8.72 0.87 9.57
C HIS A 105 9.55 0.61 8.32
N THR A 106 8.89 0.20 7.24
CA THR A 106 9.51 0.02 5.93
C THR A 106 8.79 0.85 4.87
N PHE A 107 9.52 1.22 3.82
CA PHE A 107 8.99 1.88 2.65
C PHE A 107 9.03 0.93 1.43
N TYR A 108 8.81 -0.36 1.66
CA TYR A 108 8.85 -1.39 0.64
C TYR A 108 7.48 -1.59 0.00
N PHE A 109 7.44 -1.52 -1.32
CA PHE A 109 6.27 -1.83 -2.10
C PHE A 109 6.56 -3.07 -2.97
N ALA A 110 5.83 -4.18 -2.77
CA ALA A 110 6.02 -5.42 -3.53
C ALA A 110 5.29 -5.34 -4.87
N LEU A 111 6.00 -5.68 -5.95
CA LEU A 111 5.47 -5.73 -7.30
C LEU A 111 5.00 -7.13 -7.67
N ASP A 112 4.12 -7.22 -8.65
CA ASP A 112 3.63 -8.49 -9.22
C ASP A 112 4.77 -9.32 -9.84
N SER A 113 5.85 -8.67 -10.31
CA SER A 113 7.08 -9.33 -10.78
C SER A 113 7.84 -10.10 -9.70
N GLY A 114 7.55 -9.84 -8.42
CA GLY A 114 8.31 -10.34 -7.27
C GLY A 114 9.45 -9.41 -6.84
N ASP A 115 9.69 -8.32 -7.56
CA ASP A 115 10.59 -7.26 -7.11
C ASP A 115 9.95 -6.36 -6.07
N VAL A 116 10.74 -5.45 -5.50
CA VAL A 116 10.33 -4.49 -4.49
C VAL A 116 10.79 -3.09 -4.88
N ILE A 117 9.94 -2.10 -4.70
CA ILE A 117 10.34 -0.68 -4.72
C ILE A 117 10.74 -0.28 -3.29
N ASP A 118 12.00 0.11 -3.11
CA ASP A 118 12.52 0.69 -1.86
C ASP A 118 12.36 2.21 -1.92
N GLY A 119 11.28 2.74 -1.36
CA GLY A 119 10.98 4.16 -1.32
C GLY A 119 11.93 4.97 -0.42
N LYS A 120 12.78 4.31 0.38
CA LYS A 120 13.82 4.97 1.16
C LYS A 120 14.94 5.51 0.27
N VAL A 121 15.22 4.84 -0.84
CA VAL A 121 16.29 5.16 -1.78
C VAL A 121 15.68 5.73 -3.06
N LYS A 122 16.03 6.98 -3.41
CA LYS A 122 15.49 7.71 -4.57
C LYS A 122 13.95 7.79 -4.61
N GLY A 123 13.29 7.68 -3.45
CA GLY A 123 11.84 7.80 -3.33
C GLY A 123 11.35 9.24 -3.33
N ASN A 124 10.04 9.39 -3.42
CA ASN A 124 9.35 10.68 -3.37
C ASN A 124 8.40 10.77 -2.15
N SER A 125 7.53 11.78 -2.12
CA SER A 125 6.58 12.00 -1.01
C SER A 125 5.56 10.89 -0.84
N ALA A 126 5.27 10.08 -1.87
CA ALA A 126 4.31 8.97 -1.80
C ALA A 126 4.62 7.97 -0.67
N ARG A 127 5.90 7.80 -0.31
CA ARG A 127 6.31 6.92 0.80
C ARG A 127 5.75 7.33 2.16
N TRP A 128 5.29 8.57 2.31
CA TRP A 128 4.74 9.09 3.55
C TRP A 128 3.21 9.00 3.63
N ILE A 129 2.55 8.46 2.58
CA ILE A 129 1.11 8.21 2.64
C ILE A 129 0.86 7.07 3.62
N ASN A 130 0.09 7.36 4.68
CA ASN A 130 -0.19 6.42 5.76
C ASN A 130 -1.26 5.39 5.39
N HIS A 131 -1.35 4.33 6.21
CA HIS A 131 -2.40 3.33 6.09
C HIS A 131 -3.71 3.79 6.71
N SER A 132 -4.83 3.47 6.06
CA SER A 132 -6.15 3.48 6.68
C SER A 132 -6.96 2.24 6.28
N CYS A 133 -7.80 1.75 7.22
CA CYS A 133 -8.81 0.73 6.94
C CYS A 133 -10.07 1.30 6.24
N ALA A 134 -10.19 2.63 6.16
CA ALA A 134 -11.17 3.38 5.37
C ALA A 134 -10.41 4.41 4.51
N PRO A 135 -9.69 3.94 3.46
CA PRO A 135 -8.80 4.78 2.68
C PRO A 135 -9.59 5.73 1.76
N ASN A 136 -8.96 6.85 1.40
CA ASN A 136 -9.43 7.78 0.38
C ASN A 136 -8.64 7.67 -0.94
N CYS A 137 -7.57 6.86 -0.93
CA CYS A 137 -6.79 6.54 -2.11
C CYS A 137 -6.63 5.03 -2.25
N GLU A 138 -6.24 4.60 -3.45
CA GLU A 138 -5.77 3.24 -3.71
C GLU A 138 -4.42 3.28 -4.44
N ALA A 139 -3.69 2.16 -4.34
CA ALA A 139 -2.48 1.97 -5.10
C ALA A 139 -2.75 0.98 -6.24
N GLU A 140 -2.35 1.32 -7.46
CA GLU A 140 -2.47 0.49 -8.66
C GLU A 140 -1.11 0.23 -9.28
N GLU A 141 -0.80 -1.02 -9.61
CA GLU A 141 0.39 -1.38 -10.38
C GLU A 141 0.05 -1.49 -11.86
N ILE A 142 0.75 -0.69 -12.69
CA ILE A 142 0.64 -0.70 -14.15
C ILE A 142 2.06 -0.82 -14.70
N ASP A 143 2.33 -1.87 -15.46
CA ASP A 143 3.62 -2.12 -16.11
C ASP A 143 4.83 -2.03 -15.14
N GLY A 144 4.64 -2.46 -13.90
CA GLY A 144 5.66 -2.43 -12.86
C GLY A 144 5.91 -1.06 -12.23
N HIS A 145 5.06 -0.08 -12.52
CA HIS A 145 4.99 1.21 -11.84
C HIS A 145 3.78 1.22 -10.89
N VAL A 146 3.92 1.84 -9.74
CA VAL A 146 2.83 1.94 -8.75
C VAL A 146 2.34 3.37 -8.71
N PHE A 147 1.05 3.55 -8.94
CA PHE A 147 0.38 4.84 -8.90
C PHE A 147 -0.59 4.89 -7.73
N ILE A 148 -0.74 6.08 -7.17
CA ILE A 148 -1.73 6.35 -6.13
C ILE A 148 -2.85 7.18 -6.75
N ASP A 149 -4.06 6.64 -6.71
CA ASP A 149 -5.25 7.22 -7.32
C ASP A 149 -6.30 7.52 -6.23
N ALA A 150 -7.09 8.59 -6.40
CA ALA A 150 -8.15 8.94 -5.46
C ALA A 150 -9.36 8.00 -5.61
N LEU A 151 -9.83 7.39 -4.51
CA LEU A 151 -11.02 6.52 -4.48
C LEU A 151 -12.33 7.32 -4.43
N ARG A 152 -12.27 8.54 -3.93
CA ARG A 152 -13.39 9.46 -3.77
C ARG A 152 -12.89 10.90 -3.88
N ASP A 153 -13.79 11.85 -3.89
CA ASP A 153 -13.42 13.25 -3.74
C ASP A 153 -12.71 13.46 -2.39
N ILE A 154 -11.63 14.25 -2.41
CA ILE A 154 -10.76 14.54 -1.27
C ILE A 154 -10.70 16.06 -1.13
N ASP A 155 -11.04 16.57 0.04
CA ASP A 155 -11.04 18.00 0.32
C ASP A 155 -9.63 18.55 0.54
N ALA A 156 -9.43 19.84 0.29
CA ALA A 156 -8.21 20.53 0.65
C ALA A 156 -7.94 20.41 2.14
N GLY A 157 -6.69 20.07 2.53
CA GLY A 157 -6.30 19.84 3.91
C GLY A 157 -6.51 18.41 4.41
N GLU A 158 -7.19 17.54 3.66
CA GLU A 158 -7.40 16.13 4.03
C GLU A 158 -6.10 15.33 3.87
N GLU A 159 -5.80 14.43 4.81
CA GLU A 159 -4.68 13.50 4.71
C GLU A 159 -5.02 12.35 3.75
N LEU A 160 -4.06 11.98 2.92
CA LEU A 160 -4.16 10.86 1.98
C LEU A 160 -3.83 9.55 2.70
N PHE A 161 -4.64 8.52 2.43
CA PHE A 161 -4.48 7.19 3.00
C PHE A 161 -4.78 6.13 1.95
N TYR A 162 -4.02 5.04 1.97
CA TYR A 162 -4.42 3.82 1.24
C TYR A 162 -4.32 2.57 2.12
N ASP A 163 -5.00 1.49 1.74
CA ASP A 163 -4.89 0.22 2.46
C ASP A 163 -3.58 -0.48 2.07
N TYR A 164 -2.65 -0.60 2.98
CA TYR A 164 -1.37 -1.25 2.72
C TYR A 164 -1.50 -2.72 2.31
N GLY A 165 -2.57 -3.39 2.75
CA GLY A 165 -2.80 -4.79 2.40
C GLY A 165 -1.59 -5.68 2.71
N LEU A 166 -0.91 -5.47 3.85
CA LEU A 166 0.34 -6.16 4.19
C LEU A 166 0.16 -7.67 4.18
N VAL A 167 0.93 -8.35 3.35
CA VAL A 167 0.97 -9.81 3.29
C VAL A 167 2.26 -10.30 3.94
N ILE A 168 2.13 -11.20 4.90
CA ILE A 168 3.24 -11.87 5.57
C ILE A 168 3.06 -13.36 5.34
N ASP A 169 4.12 -14.05 4.93
CA ASP A 169 4.11 -15.52 4.76
C ASP A 169 4.17 -16.22 6.11
N ALA A 170 3.16 -15.95 6.95
CA ALA A 170 2.97 -16.56 8.24
C ALA A 170 1.48 -16.57 8.62
N ARG A 171 1.08 -17.53 9.45
CA ARG A 171 -0.27 -17.55 10.02
C ARG A 171 -0.51 -16.28 10.84
N GLN A 172 -1.60 -15.57 10.56
CA GLN A 172 -2.00 -14.36 11.28
C GLN A 172 -2.44 -14.68 12.73
N THR A 173 -1.48 -14.73 13.64
CA THR A 173 -1.72 -14.93 15.09
C THR A 173 -2.16 -13.61 15.74
N LYS A 174 -2.71 -13.68 16.98
CA LYS A 174 -3.01 -12.48 17.78
C LYS A 174 -1.75 -11.64 18.02
N LYS A 175 -0.60 -12.29 18.25
CA LYS A 175 0.70 -11.62 18.43
C LYS A 175 1.08 -10.85 17.17
N LEU A 176 1.03 -11.50 15.98
CA LEU A 176 1.35 -10.87 14.71
C LEU A 176 0.43 -9.68 14.40
N LYS A 177 -0.88 -9.81 14.65
CA LYS A 177 -1.84 -8.71 14.48
C LYS A 177 -1.52 -7.52 15.39
N LYS A 178 -1.04 -7.74 16.59
CA LYS A 178 -0.61 -6.69 17.53
C LYS A 178 0.70 -6.02 17.09
N GLU A 179 1.64 -6.79 16.54
CA GLU A 179 2.87 -6.24 15.95
C GLU A 179 2.57 -5.28 14.79
N TYR A 180 1.50 -5.54 14.02
CA TYR A 180 1.02 -4.72 12.92
C TYR A 180 -0.28 -3.99 13.25
N GLU A 181 -0.37 -3.50 14.48
CA GLU A 181 -1.55 -2.78 14.95
C GLU A 181 -1.84 -1.54 14.10
N CYS A 182 -3.11 -1.39 13.71
CA CYS A 182 -3.57 -0.23 12.98
C CYS A 182 -4.14 0.83 13.93
N ARG A 183 -3.71 2.06 13.77
CA ARG A 183 -4.15 3.25 14.55
C ARG A 183 -4.86 4.28 13.69
N CYS A 184 -5.44 3.88 12.56
CA CYS A 184 -6.04 4.81 11.60
C CYS A 184 -7.29 5.56 12.10
N GLY A 185 -7.86 5.20 13.25
CA GLY A 185 -9.05 5.85 13.82
C GLY A 185 -10.36 5.61 13.07
N ALA A 186 -10.36 4.84 11.98
CA ALA A 186 -11.58 4.59 11.20
C ALA A 186 -12.62 3.80 12.02
N ARG A 187 -13.90 4.16 11.90
CA ARG A 187 -15.02 3.50 12.61
C ARG A 187 -15.06 1.99 12.39
N LYS A 188 -14.68 1.50 11.21
CA LYS A 188 -14.58 0.07 10.86
C LYS A 188 -13.12 -0.39 10.76
N CYS A 189 -12.26 0.09 11.67
CA CYS A 189 -10.86 -0.32 11.69
C CYS A 189 -10.74 -1.83 11.94
N ARG A 190 -9.86 -2.51 11.17
CA ARG A 190 -9.56 -3.94 11.34
C ARG A 190 -8.68 -4.24 12.55
N GLY A 191 -8.13 -3.19 13.21
CA GLY A 191 -7.16 -3.33 14.29
C GLY A 191 -5.77 -3.78 13.84
N THR A 192 -5.55 -3.98 12.55
CA THR A 192 -4.26 -4.39 11.98
C THR A 192 -4.09 -3.88 10.55
N MET A 193 -2.86 -3.60 10.14
CA MET A 193 -2.49 -3.25 8.75
C MET A 193 -2.38 -4.48 7.85
N LEU A 194 -2.41 -5.69 8.42
CA LEU A 194 -2.36 -6.92 7.64
C LEU A 194 -3.58 -7.04 6.72
N ALA A 195 -3.36 -7.59 5.53
CA ALA A 195 -4.43 -7.95 4.61
C ALA A 195 -5.44 -8.87 5.31
N ALA A 196 -6.73 -8.73 4.98
CA ALA A 196 -7.71 -9.72 5.41
C ALA A 196 -7.32 -11.09 4.82
N PRO A 197 -7.40 -12.18 5.59
CA PRO A 197 -7.08 -13.51 5.08
C PRO A 197 -7.99 -13.85 3.90
N ASP A 198 -7.44 -14.56 2.91
CA ASP A 198 -8.23 -15.04 1.78
C ASP A 198 -9.33 -15.97 2.26
N LYS A 199 -10.54 -15.82 1.70
CA LYS A 199 -11.71 -16.67 2.05
C LYS A 199 -11.43 -18.17 1.93
N LYS A 200 -10.43 -18.57 1.10
CA LYS A 200 -9.95 -19.96 0.99
C LYS A 200 -9.17 -20.42 2.23
N GLU A 201 -8.38 -19.54 2.84
CA GLU A 201 -7.61 -19.85 4.06
C GLU A 201 -8.50 -19.92 5.29
N GLU A 202 -9.52 -19.07 5.40
CA GLU A 202 -10.51 -19.13 6.48
C GLU A 202 -11.28 -20.47 6.47
N LYS A 203 -11.65 -20.97 5.27
CA LYS A 203 -12.31 -22.26 5.14
C LYS A 203 -11.42 -23.45 5.52
N LYS A 204 -10.11 -23.38 5.22
CA LYS A 204 -9.13 -24.40 5.64
C LYS A 204 -8.88 -24.37 7.16
N ALA A 205 -8.86 -23.20 7.77
CA ALA A 205 -8.68 -23.07 9.21
C ALA A 205 -9.89 -23.57 10.03
N LYS A 206 -11.12 -23.40 9.50
CA LYS A 206 -12.36 -23.91 10.13
C LYS A 206 -12.51 -25.43 9.99
N LYS A 207 -11.90 -26.07 8.98
CA LYS A 207 -11.93 -27.55 8.82
C LYS A 207 -10.91 -28.30 9.67
N LYS A 208 -9.96 -27.60 10.32
CA LYS A 208 -8.94 -28.19 11.19
C LYS A 208 -9.23 -28.01 12.70
N LYS A 209 -10.42 -27.54 13.04
CA LYS A 209 -10.99 -27.54 14.40
C LYS A 209 -12.10 -28.57 14.50
#